data_9dd74d2cfc610aec5417e358c0e9daa5
#
_entry.id   9dd74d2cfc610aec5417e358c0e9daa5
#
_cell.length_a   1.000
_cell.length_b   1.000
_cell.length_c   1.000
_cell.angle_alpha   90.00
_cell.angle_beta   90.00
_cell.angle_gamma   90.00
#
_symmetry.space_group_name_H-M   'P 1'
#
loop_
_entity.id
_entity.type
_entity.pdbx_description
1 polymer ?
#
loop_
_entity_poly.entity_id
_entity_poly.type
_entity_poly.pdbx_seq_one_letter_code
_entity_poly.pdbx_strand_id
1 'polypeptide(L)'
;IVDDEIGVAKAMQSLYNWEELGIDTTYVFDQSADALEQLKKKDTDILITDIMMPGIDGLELTQQALELFPETKVIMCSGYDDFEYAQKAVRLGVMEYLLKPVTIEEIVSAVQKAIHKINQERSKHKIEQEYAKNIDLYSKNAKNMYSSLLIRENRELSGEELSEFLRLIQAETLPEWGVCFCVRVIGQNENRLWNLEEDLSILYFAIDNILNEMLEGRGCAFDPGIHAAAAFLFGMNNQEDISRISQCRASLQD
;
A
#
# COMPACT_ATOMS: atom_id res chain seq x y z
N ILE A 1 19.96 7.45 -17.96
CA ILE A 1 20.18 7.75 -19.40
C ILE A 1 21.07 6.65 -19.94
N VAL A 2 20.67 5.98 -21.02
CA VAL A 2 21.39 4.86 -21.65
C VAL A 2 21.52 5.13 -23.15
N ASP A 3 22.76 5.18 -23.64
CA ASP A 3 23.07 5.41 -25.04
C ASP A 3 24.48 4.84 -25.31
N ASP A 4 24.64 3.99 -26.32
CA ASP A 4 25.93 3.34 -26.62
C ASP A 4 27.03 4.34 -27.01
N GLU A 5 26.63 5.52 -27.45
CA GLU A 5 27.51 6.69 -27.56
C GLU A 5 27.58 7.42 -26.22
N ILE A 6 28.50 7.02 -25.32
CA ILE A 6 28.67 7.62 -23.98
C ILE A 6 28.76 9.15 -24.00
N GLY A 7 29.28 9.71 -25.09
CA GLY A 7 29.35 11.17 -25.29
C GLY A 7 27.96 11.83 -25.39
N VAL A 8 27.02 11.16 -26.05
CA VAL A 8 25.63 11.60 -26.18
C VAL A 8 24.94 11.55 -24.82
N ALA A 9 25.06 10.42 -24.11
CA ALA A 9 24.46 10.27 -22.80
C ALA A 9 24.99 11.27 -21.76
N LYS A 10 26.30 11.52 -21.73
CA LYS A 10 26.93 12.55 -20.87
C LYS A 10 26.54 13.97 -21.29
N ALA A 11 26.42 14.23 -22.59
CA ALA A 11 25.91 15.51 -23.08
C ALA A 11 24.50 15.74 -22.55
N MET A 12 23.57 14.78 -22.70
CA MET A 12 22.22 14.87 -22.16
C MET A 12 22.22 15.12 -20.65
N GLN A 13 23.08 14.46 -19.88
CA GLN A 13 23.19 14.68 -18.45
C GLN A 13 23.65 16.10 -18.11
N SER A 14 24.60 16.67 -18.86
CA SER A 14 25.22 17.95 -18.55
C SER A 14 24.51 19.17 -19.18
N LEU A 15 23.66 18.96 -20.18
CA LEU A 15 23.01 20.02 -20.95
C LEU A 15 21.94 20.80 -20.17
N TYR A 16 21.44 20.22 -19.07
CA TYR A 16 20.41 20.84 -18.26
C TYR A 16 20.64 20.63 -16.77
N ASN A 17 20.23 21.58 -15.95
CA ASN A 17 20.23 21.45 -14.51
C ASN A 17 19.01 20.63 -14.06
N TRP A 18 19.16 19.31 -13.97
CA TRP A 18 18.08 18.38 -13.64
C TRP A 18 17.47 18.61 -12.25
N GLU A 19 18.23 19.19 -11.32
CA GLU A 19 17.75 19.56 -10.00
C GLU A 19 16.63 20.60 -10.05
N GLU A 20 16.66 21.51 -11.03
CA GLU A 20 15.58 22.50 -11.24
C GLU A 20 14.25 21.86 -11.65
N LEU A 21 14.29 20.64 -12.19
CA LEU A 21 13.10 19.84 -12.50
C LEU A 21 12.69 18.92 -11.36
N GLY A 22 13.42 18.91 -10.24
CA GLY A 22 13.16 18.02 -9.10
C GLY A 22 13.71 16.61 -9.30
N ILE A 23 14.76 16.43 -10.11
CA ILE A 23 15.48 15.17 -10.27
C ILE A 23 16.72 15.17 -9.39
N ASP A 24 16.74 14.34 -8.36
CA ASP A 24 17.81 14.29 -7.36
C ASP A 24 19.08 13.63 -7.87
N THR A 25 18.96 12.65 -8.76
CA THR A 25 20.10 11.84 -9.20
C THR A 25 19.92 11.37 -10.63
N THR A 26 20.96 11.52 -11.44
CA THR A 26 21.02 11.01 -12.81
C THR A 26 22.18 10.05 -12.96
N TYR A 27 21.93 8.90 -13.59
CA TYR A 27 22.93 7.90 -13.95
C TYR A 27 23.06 7.85 -15.46
N VAL A 28 24.28 7.56 -15.94
CA VAL A 28 24.59 7.46 -17.37
C VAL A 28 25.30 6.13 -17.61
N PHE A 29 24.83 5.42 -18.62
CA PHE A 29 25.39 4.14 -19.04
C PHE A 29 25.57 4.10 -20.56
N ASP A 30 26.62 3.43 -21.01
CA ASP A 30 26.90 3.12 -22.41
C ASP A 30 26.55 1.65 -22.76
N GLN A 31 26.12 0.88 -21.74
CA GLN A 31 25.70 -0.50 -21.92
C GLN A 31 24.37 -0.76 -21.17
N SER A 32 23.44 -1.37 -21.86
CA SER A 32 22.14 -1.74 -21.30
C SER A 32 22.25 -2.70 -20.11
N ALA A 33 23.26 -3.59 -20.13
CA ALA A 33 23.50 -4.54 -19.04
C ALA A 33 23.81 -3.83 -17.71
N ASP A 34 24.66 -2.79 -17.75
CA ASP A 34 25.02 -2.00 -16.55
C ASP A 34 23.82 -1.19 -16.05
N ALA A 35 23.03 -0.64 -16.98
CA ALA A 35 21.78 0.03 -16.65
C ALA A 35 20.78 -0.90 -15.95
N LEU A 36 20.62 -2.14 -16.42
CA LEU A 36 19.78 -3.16 -15.78
C LEU A 36 20.27 -3.54 -14.39
N GLU A 37 21.58 -3.66 -14.21
CA GLU A 37 22.15 -3.90 -12.87
C GLU A 37 21.87 -2.75 -11.90
N GLN A 38 21.92 -1.52 -12.38
CA GLN A 38 21.55 -0.36 -11.56
C GLN A 38 20.06 -0.35 -11.23
N LEU A 39 19.19 -0.64 -12.20
CA LEU A 39 17.75 -0.76 -11.99
C LEU A 39 17.42 -1.79 -10.89
N LYS A 40 18.08 -2.95 -10.88
CA LYS A 40 17.91 -3.97 -9.83
C LYS A 40 18.31 -3.50 -8.43
N LYS A 41 19.19 -2.52 -8.32
CA LYS A 41 19.69 -2.01 -7.04
C LYS A 41 18.86 -0.86 -6.48
N LYS A 42 18.24 -0.07 -7.35
CA LYS A 42 17.49 1.12 -6.97
C LYS A 42 16.40 1.41 -7.98
N ASP A 43 15.21 1.69 -7.46
CA ASP A 43 14.06 2.14 -8.23
C ASP A 43 14.43 3.37 -9.06
N THR A 44 13.96 3.39 -10.28
CA THR A 44 14.21 4.48 -11.23
C THR A 44 12.88 5.00 -11.74
N ASP A 45 12.65 6.29 -11.53
CA ASP A 45 11.41 6.96 -11.94
C ASP A 45 11.33 7.19 -13.45
N ILE A 46 12.47 7.54 -14.08
CA ILE A 46 12.54 7.88 -15.50
C ILE A 46 13.73 7.17 -16.14
N LEU A 47 13.47 6.46 -17.22
CA LEU A 47 14.49 5.86 -18.09
C LEU A 47 14.48 6.57 -19.43
N ILE A 48 15.62 7.13 -19.83
CA ILE A 48 15.85 7.65 -21.18
C ILE A 48 16.80 6.69 -21.87
N THR A 49 16.41 6.08 -22.99
CA THR A 49 17.23 5.08 -23.67
C THR A 49 17.26 5.28 -25.17
N ASP A 50 18.43 5.04 -25.78
CA ASP A 50 18.49 4.79 -27.21
C ASP A 50 17.88 3.44 -27.55
N ILE A 51 17.41 3.27 -28.80
CA ILE A 51 16.89 2.01 -29.29
C ILE A 51 18.03 1.09 -29.73
N MET A 52 18.91 1.62 -30.57
CA MET A 52 19.91 0.82 -31.25
C MET A 52 21.20 0.74 -30.45
N MET A 53 21.29 -0.24 -29.56
CA MET A 53 22.47 -0.49 -28.76
C MET A 53 22.98 -1.93 -28.95
N PRO A 54 24.29 -2.17 -28.87
CA PRO A 54 24.85 -3.50 -28.97
C PRO A 54 24.41 -4.40 -27.81
N GLY A 55 24.08 -5.65 -28.12
CA GLY A 55 23.68 -6.65 -27.13
C GLY A 55 22.19 -6.54 -26.81
N ILE A 56 21.82 -5.92 -25.70
CA ILE A 56 20.43 -5.66 -25.30
C ILE A 56 20.02 -4.34 -25.91
N ASP A 57 19.06 -4.34 -26.81
CA ASP A 57 18.54 -3.10 -27.41
C ASP A 57 17.62 -2.33 -26.45
N GLY A 58 17.28 -1.08 -26.80
CA GLY A 58 16.47 -0.21 -25.93
C GLY A 58 15.04 -0.72 -25.72
N LEU A 59 14.48 -1.49 -26.64
CA LEU A 59 13.16 -2.11 -26.49
C LEU A 59 13.22 -3.24 -25.46
N GLU A 60 14.22 -4.09 -25.57
CA GLU A 60 14.44 -5.19 -24.62
C GLU A 60 14.79 -4.65 -23.22
N LEU A 61 15.64 -3.62 -23.14
CA LEU A 61 15.93 -2.90 -21.89
C LEU A 61 14.65 -2.33 -21.27
N THR A 62 13.81 -1.70 -22.08
CA THR A 62 12.52 -1.14 -21.64
C THR A 62 11.60 -2.22 -21.11
N GLN A 63 11.46 -3.34 -21.82
CA GLN A 63 10.63 -4.44 -21.38
C GLN A 63 11.08 -4.96 -20.01
N GLN A 64 12.37 -5.24 -19.84
CA GLN A 64 12.92 -5.73 -18.58
C GLN A 64 12.80 -4.68 -17.44
N ALA A 65 12.97 -3.39 -17.76
CA ALA A 65 12.79 -2.32 -16.79
C ALA A 65 11.35 -2.23 -16.29
N LEU A 66 10.36 -2.31 -17.18
CA LEU A 66 8.94 -2.25 -16.82
C LEU A 66 8.44 -3.53 -16.14
N GLU A 67 9.04 -4.69 -16.40
CA GLU A 67 8.78 -5.92 -15.65
C GLU A 67 9.25 -5.81 -14.20
N LEU A 68 10.39 -5.14 -13.95
CA LEU A 68 10.91 -4.91 -12.61
C LEU A 68 10.17 -3.77 -11.88
N PHE A 69 9.93 -2.66 -12.59
CA PHE A 69 9.33 -1.43 -12.07
C PHE A 69 8.26 -0.90 -13.04
N PRO A 70 7.02 -1.36 -12.93
CA PRO A 70 5.94 -0.98 -13.86
C PRO A 70 5.61 0.52 -13.87
N GLU A 71 5.99 1.25 -12.83
CA GLU A 71 5.73 2.69 -12.72
C GLU A 71 6.80 3.56 -13.38
N THR A 72 7.92 2.99 -13.82
CA THR A 72 8.99 3.71 -14.53
C THR A 72 8.46 4.34 -15.82
N LYS A 73 8.73 5.62 -16.01
CA LYS A 73 8.38 6.33 -17.26
C LYS A 73 9.54 6.24 -18.22
N VAL A 74 9.31 5.69 -19.40
CA VAL A 74 10.34 5.48 -20.41
C VAL A 74 10.21 6.51 -21.51
N ILE A 75 11.34 7.18 -21.82
CA ILE A 75 11.52 8.07 -22.95
C ILE A 75 12.53 7.38 -23.88
N MET A 76 12.12 7.12 -25.10
CA MET A 76 12.92 6.39 -26.07
C MET A 76 13.44 7.35 -27.15
N CYS A 77 14.73 7.29 -27.45
CA CYS A 77 15.37 8.05 -28.49
C CYS A 77 15.73 7.12 -29.65
N SER A 78 15.54 7.56 -30.91
CA SER A 78 15.83 6.74 -32.07
C SER A 78 16.45 7.56 -33.21
N GLY A 79 17.49 7.06 -33.81
CA GLY A 79 18.07 7.64 -35.04
C GLY A 79 17.35 7.20 -36.32
N TYR A 80 16.38 6.32 -36.22
CA TYR A 80 15.65 5.78 -37.35
C TYR A 80 14.17 6.17 -37.30
N ASP A 81 13.69 6.72 -38.41
CA ASP A 81 12.26 6.93 -38.65
C ASP A 81 11.61 5.61 -39.11
N ASP A 82 11.78 4.56 -38.25
CA ASP A 82 11.23 3.22 -38.53
C ASP A 82 9.93 3.02 -37.76
N PHE A 83 8.86 2.93 -38.51
CA PHE A 83 7.52 2.74 -37.97
C PHE A 83 7.40 1.48 -37.09
N GLU A 84 8.17 0.42 -37.38
CA GLU A 84 8.12 -0.82 -36.60
C GLU A 84 8.64 -0.61 -35.17
N TYR A 85 9.72 0.15 -34.98
CA TYR A 85 10.23 0.47 -33.65
C TYR A 85 9.27 1.34 -32.85
N ALA A 86 8.71 2.38 -33.49
CA ALA A 86 7.70 3.21 -32.85
C ALA A 86 6.46 2.41 -32.42
N GLN A 87 6.00 1.48 -33.27
CA GLN A 87 4.86 0.61 -32.93
C GLN A 87 5.17 -0.33 -31.76
N LYS A 88 6.37 -0.89 -31.69
CA LYS A 88 6.81 -1.72 -30.56
C LYS A 88 6.91 -0.90 -29.27
N ALA A 89 7.49 0.30 -29.33
CA ALA A 89 7.60 1.22 -28.20
C ALA A 89 6.21 1.57 -27.62
N VAL A 90 5.24 1.88 -28.48
CA VAL A 90 3.86 2.14 -28.05
C VAL A 90 3.23 0.92 -27.37
N ARG A 91 3.45 -0.29 -27.89
CA ARG A 91 2.94 -1.54 -27.27
C ARG A 91 3.56 -1.82 -25.89
N LEU A 92 4.80 -1.42 -25.68
CA LEU A 92 5.48 -1.52 -24.39
C LEU A 92 5.01 -0.45 -23.39
N GLY A 93 4.27 0.57 -23.83
CA GLY A 93 3.82 1.66 -22.97
C GLY A 93 4.87 2.73 -22.75
N VAL A 94 5.80 2.89 -23.70
CA VAL A 94 6.77 3.99 -23.70
C VAL A 94 6.01 5.32 -23.70
N MET A 95 6.42 6.22 -22.83
CA MET A 95 5.71 7.48 -22.62
C MET A 95 5.95 8.49 -23.75
N GLU A 96 7.18 8.59 -24.21
CA GLU A 96 7.59 9.49 -25.31
C GLU A 96 8.59 8.78 -26.22
N TYR A 97 8.48 9.05 -27.52
CA TYR A 97 9.39 8.57 -28.55
C TYR A 97 9.96 9.78 -29.29
N LEU A 98 11.27 9.97 -29.20
CA LEU A 98 11.97 11.11 -29.76
C LEU A 98 12.86 10.68 -30.94
N LEU A 99 12.83 11.43 -32.02
CA LEU A 99 13.69 11.18 -33.21
C LEU A 99 14.99 11.95 -33.08
N LYS A 100 16.13 11.27 -33.22
CA LYS A 100 17.46 11.92 -33.31
C LYS A 100 17.61 12.67 -34.67
N PRO A 101 18.17 13.87 -34.72
CA PRO A 101 18.81 14.56 -33.60
C PRO A 101 17.81 15.20 -32.64
N VAL A 102 17.90 14.83 -31.35
CA VAL A 102 17.01 15.33 -30.28
C VAL A 102 17.52 16.66 -29.76
N THR A 103 16.64 17.65 -29.68
CA THR A 103 16.96 18.93 -29.05
C THR A 103 16.84 18.90 -27.56
N ILE A 104 17.48 19.84 -26.84
CA ILE A 104 17.39 19.95 -25.38
C ILE A 104 15.94 20.19 -24.95
N GLU A 105 15.24 21.04 -25.68
CA GLU A 105 13.85 21.41 -25.42
C GLU A 105 12.92 20.21 -25.51
N GLU A 106 13.13 19.29 -26.46
CA GLU A 106 12.34 18.07 -26.59
C GLU A 106 12.58 17.12 -25.42
N ILE A 107 13.84 16.91 -24.98
CA ILE A 107 14.16 16.08 -23.83
C ILE A 107 13.56 16.68 -22.55
N VAL A 108 13.76 17.97 -22.32
CA VAL A 108 13.21 18.66 -21.15
C VAL A 108 11.69 18.56 -21.13
N SER A 109 11.02 18.78 -22.26
CA SER A 109 9.58 18.64 -22.39
C SER A 109 9.10 17.22 -22.08
N ALA A 110 9.77 16.19 -22.60
CA ALA A 110 9.45 14.80 -22.35
C ALA A 110 9.62 14.44 -20.86
N VAL A 111 10.71 14.88 -20.24
CA VAL A 111 10.97 14.67 -18.81
C VAL A 111 9.96 15.40 -17.94
N GLN A 112 9.59 16.64 -18.26
CA GLN A 112 8.55 17.37 -17.53
C GLN A 112 7.20 16.65 -17.59
N LYS A 113 6.81 16.11 -18.74
CA LYS A 113 5.60 15.29 -18.87
C LYS A 113 5.69 14.02 -17.98
N ALA A 114 6.87 13.36 -17.95
CA ALA A 114 7.09 12.19 -17.11
C ALA A 114 6.93 12.53 -15.63
N ILE A 115 7.57 13.60 -15.16
CA ILE A 115 7.46 14.08 -13.77
C ILE A 115 6.00 14.41 -13.43
N HIS A 116 5.30 15.11 -14.32
CA HIS A 116 3.89 15.44 -14.11
C HIS A 116 3.04 14.17 -13.93
N LYS A 117 3.25 13.17 -14.78
CA LYS A 117 2.53 11.88 -14.71
C LYS A 117 2.83 11.12 -13.43
N ILE A 118 4.11 11.03 -13.03
CA ILE A 118 4.55 10.41 -11.77
C ILE A 118 3.87 11.09 -10.57
N ASN A 119 3.88 12.42 -10.53
CA ASN A 119 3.27 13.17 -9.43
C ASN A 119 1.74 12.98 -9.37
N GLN A 120 1.05 12.89 -10.51
CA GLN A 120 -0.37 12.56 -10.55
C GLN A 120 -0.66 11.17 -9.97
N GLU A 121 0.12 10.16 -10.39
CA GLU A 121 -0.04 8.78 -9.93
C GLU A 121 0.25 8.66 -8.44
N ARG A 122 1.34 9.24 -7.95
CA ARG A 122 1.68 9.28 -6.51
C ARG A 122 0.60 9.98 -5.67
N SER A 123 0.05 11.09 -6.18
CA SER A 123 -1.03 11.80 -5.49
C SER A 123 -2.30 10.96 -5.42
N LYS A 124 -2.65 10.27 -6.50
CA LYS A 124 -3.80 9.35 -6.53
C LYS A 124 -3.64 8.21 -5.53
N HIS A 125 -2.49 7.54 -5.52
CA HIS A 125 -2.20 6.47 -4.56
C HIS A 125 -2.25 6.96 -3.11
N LYS A 126 -1.72 8.15 -2.83
CA LYS A 126 -1.80 8.73 -1.48
C LYS A 126 -3.24 8.97 -1.04
N ILE A 127 -4.07 9.53 -1.93
CA ILE A 127 -5.49 9.75 -1.67
C ILE A 127 -6.20 8.41 -1.42
N GLU A 128 -5.97 7.41 -2.26
CA GLU A 128 -6.55 6.07 -2.10
C GLU A 128 -6.16 5.43 -0.76
N GLN A 129 -4.91 5.56 -0.34
CA GLN A 129 -4.45 5.07 0.96
C GLN A 129 -5.09 5.83 2.13
N GLU A 130 -5.25 7.15 2.02
CA GLU A 130 -5.94 7.94 3.05
C GLU A 130 -7.43 7.57 3.15
N TYR A 131 -8.10 7.33 2.02
CA TYR A 131 -9.48 6.85 2.00
C TYR A 131 -9.60 5.46 2.65
N ALA A 132 -8.71 4.53 2.32
CA ALA A 132 -8.70 3.19 2.91
C ALA A 132 -8.53 3.25 4.44
N LYS A 133 -7.58 4.07 4.94
CA LYS A 133 -7.40 4.28 6.37
C LYS A 133 -8.63 4.90 7.05
N ASN A 134 -9.27 5.86 6.40
CA ASN A 134 -10.46 6.51 6.95
C ASN A 134 -11.66 5.55 6.99
N ILE A 135 -11.82 4.69 5.99
CA ILE A 135 -12.86 3.65 5.98
C ILE A 135 -12.63 2.66 7.13
N ASP A 136 -11.40 2.23 7.35
CA ASP A 136 -11.04 1.31 8.44
C ASP A 136 -11.34 1.94 9.81
N LEU A 137 -10.94 3.20 10.00
CA LEU A 137 -11.22 3.93 11.23
C LEU A 137 -12.73 4.13 11.46
N TYR A 138 -13.48 4.48 10.40
CA TYR A 138 -14.93 4.60 10.45
C TYR A 138 -15.58 3.26 10.83
N SER A 139 -15.17 2.18 10.18
CA SER A 139 -15.68 0.83 10.45
C SER A 139 -15.44 0.42 11.91
N LYS A 140 -14.23 0.67 12.44
CA LYS A 140 -13.88 0.39 13.85
C LYS A 140 -14.74 1.22 14.82
N ASN A 141 -14.86 2.52 14.58
CA ASN A 141 -15.65 3.41 15.43
C ASN A 141 -17.14 3.06 15.41
N ALA A 142 -17.69 2.72 14.26
CA ALA A 142 -19.09 2.29 14.12
C ALA A 142 -19.36 0.96 14.83
N LYS A 143 -18.46 -0.02 14.71
CA LYS A 143 -18.54 -1.28 15.46
C LYS A 143 -18.58 -1.02 16.97
N ASN A 144 -17.67 -0.19 17.47
CA ASN A 144 -17.61 0.16 18.88
C ASN A 144 -18.89 0.87 19.35
N MET A 145 -19.42 1.79 18.54
CA MET A 145 -20.67 2.51 18.84
C MET A 145 -21.85 1.53 18.96
N TYR A 146 -22.11 0.71 17.95
CA TYR A 146 -23.24 -0.23 17.96
C TYR A 146 -23.09 -1.29 19.08
N SER A 147 -21.89 -1.79 19.31
CA SER A 147 -21.64 -2.74 20.38
C SER A 147 -21.87 -2.11 21.77
N SER A 148 -21.50 -0.85 21.93
CA SER A 148 -21.75 -0.09 23.16
C SER A 148 -23.25 0.11 23.41
N LEU A 149 -24.03 0.46 22.36
CA LEU A 149 -25.49 0.59 22.46
C LEU A 149 -26.15 -0.72 22.91
N LEU A 150 -25.74 -1.84 22.32
CA LEU A 150 -26.28 -3.16 22.68
C LEU A 150 -25.97 -3.58 24.11
N ILE A 151 -24.72 -3.33 24.56
CA ILE A 151 -24.24 -3.86 25.85
C ILE A 151 -24.50 -2.90 27.01
N ARG A 152 -24.19 -1.62 26.83
CA ARG A 152 -24.24 -0.64 27.94
C ARG A 152 -25.62 -0.05 28.13
N GLU A 153 -26.31 0.21 27.03
CA GLU A 153 -27.62 0.85 27.07
C GLU A 153 -28.76 -0.16 27.00
N ASN A 154 -28.44 -1.45 26.76
CA ASN A 154 -29.42 -2.52 26.55
C ASN A 154 -30.50 -2.09 25.54
N ARG A 155 -30.08 -1.38 24.49
CA ARG A 155 -30.93 -0.77 23.48
C ARG A 155 -31.01 -1.70 22.27
N GLU A 156 -32.23 -1.96 21.80
CA GLU A 156 -32.42 -2.61 20.51
C GLU A 156 -32.01 -1.68 19.37
N LEU A 157 -31.30 -2.21 18.38
CA LEU A 157 -30.98 -1.48 17.16
C LEU A 157 -32.20 -1.41 16.25
N SER A 158 -32.44 -0.26 15.61
CA SER A 158 -33.44 -0.14 14.55
C SER A 158 -33.05 -1.01 13.34
N GLY A 159 -33.97 -1.26 12.42
CA GLY A 159 -33.70 -2.09 11.25
C GLY A 159 -32.53 -1.57 10.37
N GLU A 160 -32.37 -0.26 10.27
CA GLU A 160 -31.27 0.35 9.53
C GLU A 160 -29.94 0.21 10.28
N GLU A 161 -29.92 0.53 11.58
CA GLU A 161 -28.73 0.37 12.45
C GLU A 161 -28.27 -1.09 12.50
N LEU A 162 -29.23 -2.03 12.57
CA LEU A 162 -28.95 -3.45 12.56
C LEU A 162 -28.32 -3.89 11.24
N SER A 163 -28.87 -3.44 10.10
CA SER A 163 -28.34 -3.76 8.78
C SER A 163 -26.91 -3.23 8.60
N GLU A 164 -26.63 -2.03 9.08
CA GLU A 164 -25.29 -1.45 9.05
C GLU A 164 -24.33 -2.21 9.97
N PHE A 165 -24.76 -2.54 11.18
CA PHE A 165 -23.95 -3.32 12.12
C PHE A 165 -23.59 -4.70 11.54
N LEU A 166 -24.58 -5.43 10.98
CA LEU A 166 -24.35 -6.73 10.33
C LEU A 166 -23.32 -6.63 9.19
N ARG A 167 -23.42 -5.58 8.37
CA ARG A 167 -22.46 -5.34 7.30
C ARG A 167 -21.04 -5.09 7.85
N LEU A 168 -20.91 -4.32 8.94
CA LEU A 168 -19.63 -4.01 9.58
C LEU A 168 -18.95 -5.23 10.18
N ILE A 169 -19.74 -6.18 10.72
CA ILE A 169 -19.24 -7.44 11.28
C ILE A 169 -19.20 -8.59 10.27
N GLN A 170 -19.52 -8.30 8.99
CA GLN A 170 -19.55 -9.26 7.89
C GLN A 170 -20.49 -10.47 8.13
N ALA A 171 -21.60 -10.24 8.81
CA ALA A 171 -22.63 -11.23 9.06
C ALA A 171 -23.88 -11.00 8.20
N GLU A 172 -24.49 -12.06 7.68
CA GLU A 172 -25.73 -11.95 6.91
C GLU A 172 -26.97 -11.77 7.79
N THR A 173 -26.96 -12.40 8.96
CA THR A 173 -28.02 -12.33 9.94
C THR A 173 -27.45 -12.34 11.35
N LEU A 174 -28.19 -11.78 12.33
CA LEU A 174 -27.85 -12.01 13.73
C LEU A 174 -28.10 -13.48 14.04
N PRO A 175 -27.13 -14.18 14.62
CA PRO A 175 -27.34 -15.53 15.07
C PRO A 175 -28.33 -15.53 16.23
N GLU A 176 -29.14 -16.60 16.34
CA GLU A 176 -30.08 -16.76 17.46
C GLU A 176 -29.39 -16.79 18.83
N TRP A 177 -28.10 -17.15 18.83
CA TRP A 177 -27.28 -17.27 20.03
C TRP A 177 -25.89 -16.69 19.81
N GLY A 178 -25.41 -16.01 20.83
CA GLY A 178 -24.05 -15.47 20.86
C GLY A 178 -23.57 -15.33 22.30
N VAL A 179 -22.26 -15.26 22.45
CA VAL A 179 -21.61 -14.99 23.75
C VAL A 179 -20.85 -13.69 23.64
N CYS A 180 -21.12 -12.79 24.59
CA CYS A 180 -20.28 -11.62 24.81
C CYS A 180 -19.36 -11.89 26.00
N PHE A 181 -18.09 -11.66 25.84
CA PHE A 181 -17.12 -11.72 26.92
C PHE A 181 -16.26 -10.47 26.97
N CYS A 182 -15.84 -10.10 28.16
CA CYS A 182 -14.94 -9.01 28.40
C CYS A 182 -13.61 -9.50 28.96
N VAL A 183 -12.52 -8.95 28.44
CA VAL A 183 -11.17 -9.15 28.94
C VAL A 183 -10.74 -7.88 29.66
N ARG A 184 -10.44 -7.99 30.93
CA ARG A 184 -9.90 -6.89 31.74
C ARG A 184 -8.48 -7.23 32.18
N VAL A 185 -7.56 -6.30 32.00
CA VAL A 185 -6.22 -6.39 32.54
C VAL A 185 -6.27 -6.08 34.04
N ILE A 186 -5.88 -7.05 34.86
CA ILE A 186 -5.77 -6.87 36.30
C ILE A 186 -4.28 -6.75 36.64
N GLY A 187 -3.82 -5.53 36.91
CA GLY A 187 -2.45 -5.27 37.36
C GLY A 187 -2.24 -5.81 38.76
N GLN A 188 -1.42 -6.85 38.91
CA GLN A 188 -0.90 -7.29 40.22
C GLN A 188 0.55 -6.85 40.36
N ASN A 189 0.84 -5.57 40.57
CA ASN A 189 2.10 -5.18 41.22
C ASN A 189 2.17 -3.67 41.44
N GLU A 190 2.18 -3.27 42.67
CA GLU A 190 2.41 -1.89 43.17
C GLU A 190 3.82 -1.33 42.83
N ASN A 191 4.70 -2.11 42.19
CA ASN A 191 6.11 -1.77 42.00
C ASN A 191 6.59 -1.61 40.56
N ARG A 192 5.73 -1.56 39.55
CA ARG A 192 6.12 -1.17 38.17
C ARG A 192 5.49 0.17 37.85
N LEU A 193 6.37 1.15 37.62
CA LEU A 193 6.05 2.45 36.98
C LEU A 193 5.63 2.20 35.52
N TRP A 194 4.41 1.75 35.32
CA TRP A 194 3.76 1.82 34.04
C TRP A 194 3.27 3.26 33.86
N ASN A 195 3.55 3.85 32.73
CA ASN A 195 2.88 5.08 32.31
C ASN A 195 1.46 4.66 31.91
N LEU A 196 0.54 4.65 32.90
CA LEU A 196 -0.70 3.87 32.92
C LEU A 196 -1.59 4.06 31.67
N GLU A 197 -1.55 5.24 31.02
CA GLU A 197 -2.46 5.50 29.89
C GLU A 197 -1.89 5.05 28.53
N GLU A 198 -0.60 5.27 28.27
CA GLU A 198 0.03 4.88 27.00
C GLU A 198 0.26 3.37 26.91
N ASP A 199 0.74 2.75 28.00
CA ASP A 199 1.01 1.33 28.05
C ASP A 199 -0.28 0.47 27.99
N LEU A 200 -1.36 0.95 28.61
CA LEU A 200 -2.68 0.31 28.51
C LEU A 200 -3.24 0.37 27.11
N SER A 201 -3.06 1.47 26.39
CA SER A 201 -3.52 1.61 25.00
C SER A 201 -2.84 0.60 24.07
N ILE A 202 -1.54 0.38 24.23
CA ILE A 202 -0.78 -0.64 23.46
C ILE A 202 -1.27 -2.04 23.81
N LEU A 203 -1.50 -2.31 25.09
CA LEU A 203 -1.95 -3.63 25.55
C LEU A 203 -3.37 -3.93 25.04
N TYR A 204 -4.30 -3.00 25.11
CA TYR A 204 -5.65 -3.19 24.56
C TYR A 204 -5.64 -3.32 23.04
N PHE A 205 -4.76 -2.63 22.34
CA PHE A 205 -4.56 -2.83 20.90
C PHE A 205 -4.07 -4.27 20.58
N ALA A 206 -3.13 -4.77 21.37
CA ALA A 206 -2.66 -6.15 21.22
C ALA A 206 -3.77 -7.17 21.49
N ILE A 207 -4.55 -6.96 22.55
CA ILE A 207 -5.69 -7.82 22.90
C ILE A 207 -6.75 -7.79 21.79
N ASP A 208 -7.08 -6.61 21.25
CA ASP A 208 -8.04 -6.45 20.14
C ASP A 208 -7.61 -7.25 18.90
N ASN A 209 -6.32 -7.18 18.55
CA ASN A 209 -5.76 -7.94 17.45
C ASN A 209 -5.82 -9.47 17.70
N ILE A 210 -5.43 -9.93 18.88
CA ILE A 210 -5.50 -11.34 19.25
C ILE A 210 -6.94 -11.84 19.20
N LEU A 211 -7.88 -11.07 19.75
CA LEU A 211 -9.29 -11.44 19.74
C LEU A 211 -9.84 -11.51 18.31
N ASN A 212 -9.54 -10.55 17.45
CA ASN A 212 -9.99 -10.56 16.05
C ASN A 212 -9.41 -11.74 15.27
N GLU A 213 -8.13 -12.08 15.48
CA GLU A 213 -7.49 -13.24 14.84
C GLU A 213 -8.14 -14.55 15.31
N MET A 214 -8.39 -14.70 16.62
CA MET A 214 -8.98 -15.90 17.19
C MET A 214 -10.46 -16.10 16.84
N LEU A 215 -11.19 -15.02 16.54
CA LEU A 215 -12.60 -15.09 16.17
C LEU A 215 -12.83 -15.58 14.74
N GLU A 216 -11.82 -15.51 13.84
CA GLU A 216 -11.84 -16.06 12.46
C GLU A 216 -13.16 -15.79 11.68
N GLY A 217 -13.69 -14.56 11.77
CA GLY A 217 -14.93 -14.17 11.10
C GLY A 217 -16.22 -14.67 11.78
N ARG A 218 -16.12 -15.36 12.92
CA ARG A 218 -17.28 -15.80 13.73
C ARG A 218 -17.65 -14.84 14.85
N GLY A 219 -17.07 -13.67 14.87
CA GLY A 219 -17.29 -12.68 15.89
C GLY A 219 -16.63 -11.37 15.59
N CYS A 220 -16.72 -10.44 16.50
CA CYS A 220 -15.98 -9.18 16.42
C CYS A 220 -15.49 -8.74 17.80
N ALA A 221 -14.27 -8.23 17.85
CA ALA A 221 -13.76 -7.52 19.01
C ALA A 221 -14.16 -6.03 18.92
N PHE A 222 -14.34 -5.40 20.06
CA PHE A 222 -14.67 -3.98 20.17
C PHE A 222 -14.22 -3.43 21.53
N ASP A 223 -14.05 -2.10 21.60
CA ASP A 223 -13.74 -1.39 22.83
C ASP A 223 -15.02 -1.01 23.56
N PRO A 224 -15.30 -1.58 24.74
CA PRO A 224 -16.47 -1.21 25.54
C PRO A 224 -16.30 0.11 26.28
N GLY A 225 -15.17 0.82 26.16
CA GLY A 225 -14.92 2.14 26.76
C GLY A 225 -14.74 2.12 28.29
N ILE A 226 -14.35 1.00 28.90
CA ILE A 226 -14.20 0.81 30.35
C ILE A 226 -12.86 0.16 30.74
N HIS A 227 -11.78 0.49 30.07
CA HIS A 227 -10.49 -0.16 30.23
C HIS A 227 -10.60 -1.69 30.17
N ALA A 228 -11.26 -2.17 29.14
CA ALA A 228 -11.45 -3.58 28.85
C ALA A 228 -11.50 -3.78 27.34
N ALA A 229 -11.16 -4.94 26.86
CA ALA A 229 -11.50 -5.38 25.52
C ALA A 229 -12.73 -6.31 25.63
N ALA A 230 -13.65 -6.20 24.69
CA ALA A 230 -14.79 -7.07 24.64
C ALA A 230 -14.90 -7.73 23.26
N ALA A 231 -15.54 -8.87 23.20
CA ALA A 231 -15.81 -9.53 21.95
C ALA A 231 -17.17 -10.21 21.96
N PHE A 232 -17.82 -10.16 20.77
CA PHE A 232 -18.97 -11.01 20.47
C PHE A 232 -18.51 -12.23 19.70
N LEU A 233 -18.96 -13.41 20.11
CA LEU A 233 -18.83 -14.65 19.36
C LEU A 233 -20.23 -15.12 18.94
N PHE A 234 -20.41 -15.38 17.64
CA PHE A 234 -21.68 -15.73 17.04
C PHE A 234 -21.82 -17.24 16.81
N GLY A 235 -23.06 -17.75 16.88
CA GLY A 235 -23.40 -19.10 16.41
C GLY A 235 -22.88 -20.23 17.29
N MET A 236 -22.73 -20.01 18.58
CA MET A 236 -22.26 -21.03 19.52
C MET A 236 -23.31 -22.12 19.76
N ASN A 237 -23.08 -23.28 19.18
CA ASN A 237 -23.94 -24.45 19.40
C ASN A 237 -23.16 -25.75 19.77
N ASN A 238 -21.82 -25.68 19.91
CA ASN A 238 -20.97 -26.85 20.10
C ASN A 238 -19.96 -26.71 21.24
N GLN A 239 -19.55 -27.86 21.81
CA GLN A 239 -18.41 -27.96 22.78
C GLN A 239 -17.09 -27.40 22.19
N GLU A 240 -16.91 -27.39 20.87
CA GLU A 240 -15.75 -26.78 20.22
C GLU A 240 -15.67 -25.27 20.45
N ASP A 241 -16.78 -24.57 20.42
CA ASP A 241 -16.83 -23.12 20.60
C ASP A 241 -16.49 -22.75 22.07
N ILE A 242 -16.92 -23.54 23.02
CA ILE A 242 -16.57 -23.39 24.44
C ILE A 242 -15.07 -23.64 24.67
N SER A 243 -14.48 -24.60 23.94
CA SER A 243 -13.03 -24.86 23.99
C SER A 243 -12.21 -23.70 23.44
N ARG A 244 -12.69 -23.01 22.40
CA ARG A 244 -12.05 -21.82 21.83
C ARG A 244 -12.04 -20.63 22.80
N ILE A 245 -13.14 -20.39 23.55
CA ILE A 245 -13.15 -19.36 24.60
C ILE A 245 -12.11 -19.70 25.69
N SER A 246 -11.99 -20.96 26.01
CA SER A 246 -10.97 -21.44 26.99
C SER A 246 -9.55 -21.25 26.45
N GLN A 247 -9.34 -21.44 25.13
CA GLN A 247 -8.06 -21.17 24.47
C GLN A 247 -7.77 -19.65 24.42
N CYS A 248 -8.76 -18.81 24.09
CA CYS A 248 -8.64 -17.36 24.18
C CYS A 248 -8.19 -16.92 25.58
N ARG A 249 -8.81 -17.48 26.62
CA ARG A 249 -8.46 -17.21 28.02
C ARG A 249 -7.03 -17.59 28.33
N ALA A 250 -6.57 -18.74 27.86
CA ALA A 250 -5.21 -19.23 28.10
C ALA A 250 -4.18 -18.30 27.36
N SER A 251 -4.41 -17.96 26.10
CA SER A 251 -3.51 -17.11 25.32
C SER A 251 -3.43 -15.65 25.81
N LEU A 252 -4.37 -15.20 26.62
CA LEU A 252 -4.36 -13.88 27.25
C LEU A 252 -3.79 -13.89 28.67
N GLN A 253 -3.46 -15.05 29.20
CA GLN A 253 -2.84 -15.21 30.55
C GLN A 253 -1.32 -15.37 30.50
N ASP A 254 -0.77 -15.72 29.33
CA ASP A 254 0.66 -15.79 29.06
C ASP A 254 1.17 -14.44 28.49
#